data_84ba35a62d25ef2a3b911f283dc376a6
#
_entry.id   84ba35a62d25ef2a3b911f283dc376a6
#
_cell.length_a   1.000
_cell.length_b   1.000
_cell.length_c   1.000
_cell.angle_alpha   90.00
_cell.angle_beta   90.00
_cell.angle_gamma   90.00
#
_symmetry.space_group_name_H-M   'P 1'
#
loop_
_entity.id
_entity.type
_entity.pdbx_description
1 polymer ?
#
loop_
_entity_poly.entity_id
_entity_poly.type
_entity_poly.pdbx_seq_one_letter_code
_entity_poly.pdbx_strand_id
1 'polypeptide(L)'
;MLEGRMVQNTIFSEKNKKNLKRKTAYLVCSSLVFFSSALGNLFTKPAQAAIGTHVVISEVYGGGGNSGTSYKNDYIELYNPTDSSVSLSGWSVQYASSTGTFSSITNLTGSIGSHQYYLIKEASGGGGTVDLPAADVTGTINLSASSGKVALAKVTTAVSGSTNSNVVDFVGFGSANDSETTPVGTLSATTSIERKDNNGGTAQGQGNGWDTNNNANDFVITSSLIPQNSSSIAEPSTETQTGTDNDHIELGNPSGATNNISNSNNYLMVKPQYDLSYNNSKHEPNWVSWHVGSSDLGSAARQDDFRADTTLPSGWYQVTASEFSGSGFDRGHMCPSADRTSTVANNSATFLMSNMIPQAPNNNEITWANLEEYSRSLVSAGNELYVISGGYGSGGTGSSGYKTTVGNGVVVPAKTWKVIVVLPNGNNDISRVTTSTRVIAVVLPNDQTTSSHPWSYYRVSVDSIESMTGYDFLSSVPVNVQSAVEASVDNGPTN
;
A
#
# COMPACT_ATOMS: atom_id res chain seq x y z
N MET A 1 -41.40 59.93 -27.00
CA MET A 1 -41.22 61.11 -26.11
C MET A 1 -39.80 60.99 -25.62
N LEU A 2 -38.93 61.68 -26.27
CA LEU A 2 -38.34 62.96 -25.95
C LEU A 2 -37.19 62.77 -24.96
N GLU A 3 -36.06 62.84 -25.43
CA GLU A 3 -35.09 63.99 -25.56
C GLU A 3 -34.13 63.95 -24.35
N GLY A 4 -32.86 64.16 -24.41
CA GLY A 4 -32.03 64.70 -25.49
C GLY A 4 -30.82 65.39 -24.83
N ARG A 5 -29.74 65.41 -25.55
CA ARG A 5 -28.68 66.46 -25.62
C ARG A 5 -27.63 66.48 -24.48
N MET A 6 -26.40 66.58 -24.76
CA MET A 6 -25.41 67.04 -25.75
C MET A 6 -24.24 67.66 -24.95
N VAL A 7 -23.04 67.16 -25.19
CA VAL A 7 -21.87 67.81 -25.79
C VAL A 7 -21.36 69.11 -25.15
N GLN A 8 -20.09 69.13 -24.74
CA GLN A 8 -19.07 69.99 -25.37
C GLN A 8 -17.64 69.76 -24.87
N ASN A 9 -16.80 69.62 -25.86
CA ASN A 9 -15.33 69.76 -25.90
C ASN A 9 -14.82 71.01 -25.19
N THR A 10 -13.56 70.97 -24.73
CA THR A 10 -12.59 72.04 -25.06
C THR A 10 -11.16 71.51 -24.94
N ILE A 11 -10.44 71.65 -26.04
CA ILE A 11 -9.03 71.47 -26.29
C ILE A 11 -8.28 72.65 -25.64
N PHE A 12 -7.15 72.42 -24.96
CA PHE A 12 -6.01 73.34 -24.88
C PHE A 12 -4.74 72.58 -24.51
N SER A 13 -3.91 72.39 -25.48
CA SER A 13 -2.59 72.94 -25.76
C SER A 13 -1.42 72.30 -24.99
N GLU A 14 -0.70 71.51 -25.77
CA GLU A 14 0.68 71.14 -25.50
C GLU A 14 1.59 72.35 -25.48
N LYS A 15 2.36 72.51 -24.40
CA LYS A 15 3.75 73.02 -24.36
C LYS A 15 4.11 73.22 -22.89
N ASN A 16 4.84 72.23 -22.35
CA ASN A 16 5.82 72.37 -21.27
C ASN A 16 6.10 71.00 -20.60
N LYS A 17 6.55 70.08 -21.42
CA LYS A 17 7.12 68.83 -20.94
C LYS A 17 8.54 68.71 -21.47
N LYS A 18 9.49 69.30 -20.76
CA LYS A 18 10.90 68.89 -20.90
C LYS A 18 11.73 69.50 -19.76
N ASN A 19 11.57 69.11 -18.53
CA ASN A 19 12.59 69.28 -17.48
C ASN A 19 12.26 68.64 -16.13
N LEU A 20 11.36 67.66 -16.09
CA LEU A 20 11.03 66.96 -14.84
C LEU A 20 11.18 65.42 -14.91
N LYS A 21 12.10 64.96 -15.76
CA LYS A 21 12.34 63.49 -15.91
C LYS A 21 13.68 62.97 -15.40
N ARG A 22 14.40 63.72 -14.57
CA ARG A 22 15.71 63.30 -14.09
C ARG A 22 15.92 63.24 -12.57
N LYS A 23 14.91 63.53 -11.75
CA LYS A 23 15.04 63.43 -10.28
C LYS A 23 14.05 62.42 -9.60
N THR A 24 13.16 61.78 -10.36
CA THR A 24 12.19 60.80 -9.78
C THR A 24 12.60 59.33 -10.08
N ALA A 25 13.66 59.08 -10.84
CA ALA A 25 14.09 57.73 -11.18
C ALA A 25 15.07 57.10 -10.17
N TYR A 26 15.54 57.84 -9.16
CA TYR A 26 16.47 57.28 -8.15
C TYR A 26 15.83 57.02 -6.78
N LEU A 27 14.53 57.36 -6.58
CA LEU A 27 13.86 57.13 -5.32
C LEU A 27 12.85 55.94 -5.36
N VAL A 28 12.60 55.35 -6.53
CA VAL A 28 11.70 54.21 -6.68
C VAL A 28 12.45 52.86 -6.73
N CYS A 29 13.79 52.89 -6.98
CA CYS A 29 14.59 51.66 -6.99
C CYS A 29 15.13 51.23 -5.62
N SER A 30 15.14 52.09 -4.61
CA SER A 30 15.60 51.77 -3.26
C SER A 30 14.50 51.28 -2.33
N SER A 31 13.19 51.48 -2.68
CA SER A 31 12.05 50.99 -1.90
C SER A 31 11.48 49.66 -2.39
N LEU A 32 11.85 49.19 -3.59
CA LEU A 32 11.46 47.85 -4.07
C LEU A 32 12.40 46.71 -3.67
N VAL A 33 13.62 47.02 -3.18
CA VAL A 33 14.58 46.01 -2.74
C VAL A 33 14.36 45.60 -1.27
N PHE A 34 13.65 46.42 -0.48
CA PHE A 34 13.37 46.12 0.92
C PHE A 34 12.02 45.43 1.16
N PHE A 35 11.14 45.29 0.13
CA PHE A 35 9.88 44.55 0.26
C PHE A 35 9.91 43.11 -0.24
N SER A 36 10.98 42.67 -0.93
CA SER A 36 11.11 41.28 -1.38
C SER A 36 11.74 40.34 -0.35
N SER A 37 12.35 40.87 0.71
CA SER A 37 12.91 40.05 1.79
C SER A 37 11.94 39.81 2.96
N ALA A 38 10.78 40.49 3.00
CA ALA A 38 9.79 40.31 4.05
C ALA A 38 8.58 39.44 3.65
N LEU A 39 8.42 39.14 2.33
CA LEU A 39 7.39 38.19 1.87
C LEU A 39 7.94 36.76 1.61
N GLY A 40 9.25 36.55 1.78
CA GLY A 40 9.89 35.25 1.60
C GLY A 40 9.74 34.28 2.79
N ASN A 41 9.13 34.70 3.90
CA ASN A 41 9.05 33.87 5.11
C ASN A 41 7.61 33.56 5.55
N LEU A 42 6.62 33.63 4.65
CA LEU A 42 5.24 33.25 4.95
C LEU A 42 4.79 31.93 4.26
N PHE A 43 5.69 31.30 3.52
CA PHE A 43 5.53 29.89 3.26
C PHE A 43 6.27 29.13 4.37
N THR A 44 5.60 28.85 5.46
CA THR A 44 6.04 27.81 6.37
C THR A 44 6.21 26.56 5.51
N LYS A 45 7.48 26.11 5.37
CA LYS A 45 7.79 24.79 4.86
C LYS A 45 6.81 23.84 5.56
N PRO A 46 6.06 23.00 4.86
CA PRO A 46 5.25 22.00 5.55
C PRO A 46 6.19 21.30 6.53
N ALA A 47 5.72 21.10 7.77
CA ALA A 47 6.51 20.39 8.76
C ALA A 47 7.00 19.11 8.12
N GLN A 48 8.30 18.92 8.09
CA GLN A 48 8.90 17.70 7.55
C GLN A 48 8.36 16.56 8.39
N ALA A 49 7.94 15.47 7.75
CA ALA A 49 7.46 14.28 8.42
C ALA A 49 8.32 13.99 9.65
N ALA A 50 7.72 13.92 10.81
CA ALA A 50 8.42 13.69 12.07
C ALA A 50 8.41 12.18 12.33
N ILE A 51 9.28 11.43 11.63
CA ILE A 51 9.55 10.04 11.99
C ILE A 51 10.41 10.05 13.26
N GLY A 52 10.07 9.22 14.24
CA GLY A 52 10.84 9.06 15.47
C GLY A 52 12.28 8.67 15.16
N THR A 53 13.23 9.22 15.93
CA THR A 53 14.65 8.89 15.81
C THR A 53 15.10 7.85 16.86
N HIS A 54 14.14 7.18 17.48
CA HIS A 54 14.30 6.21 18.57
C HIS A 54 13.17 5.17 18.52
N VAL A 55 13.29 4.10 19.27
CA VAL A 55 12.21 3.11 19.40
C VAL A 55 10.98 3.78 20.02
N VAL A 56 9.82 3.56 19.41
CA VAL A 56 8.54 4.14 19.83
C VAL A 56 7.55 3.05 20.26
N ILE A 57 6.54 3.42 21.04
CA ILE A 57 5.36 2.60 21.31
C ILE A 57 4.47 2.70 20.09
N SER A 58 4.24 1.58 19.39
CA SER A 58 3.43 1.53 18.17
C SER A 58 1.97 1.22 18.44
N GLU A 59 1.67 0.31 19.38
CA GLU A 59 0.29 -0.02 19.71
C GLU A 59 0.12 -0.30 21.21
N VAL A 60 -1.04 0.10 21.77
CA VAL A 60 -1.44 -0.24 23.14
C VAL A 60 -2.88 -0.75 23.14
N TYR A 61 -3.06 -1.98 23.61
CA TYR A 61 -4.34 -2.64 23.75
C TYR A 61 -4.56 -3.15 25.17
N GLY A 62 -5.54 -2.59 25.87
CA GLY A 62 -5.89 -2.95 27.26
C GLY A 62 -7.25 -3.65 27.36
N GLY A 63 -7.76 -4.19 26.28
CA GLY A 63 -9.05 -4.87 26.22
C GLY A 63 -8.97 -6.39 26.39
N GLY A 64 -7.75 -6.94 26.46
CA GLY A 64 -7.50 -8.38 26.47
C GLY A 64 -8.25 -9.13 27.55
N GLY A 65 -8.93 -10.20 27.17
CA GLY A 65 -9.69 -11.04 28.08
C GLY A 65 -10.94 -10.42 28.68
N ASN A 66 -11.38 -9.26 28.23
CA ASN A 66 -12.68 -8.69 28.60
C ASN A 66 -13.82 -9.36 27.82
N SER A 67 -15.06 -9.19 28.27
CA SER A 67 -16.21 -9.72 27.57
C SER A 67 -16.39 -9.07 26.20
N GLY A 68 -16.53 -9.87 25.15
CA GLY A 68 -16.75 -9.41 23.77
C GLY A 68 -15.48 -9.01 23.01
N THR A 69 -14.30 -9.23 23.59
CA THR A 69 -13.01 -8.94 22.93
C THR A 69 -12.50 -10.13 22.10
N SER A 70 -11.61 -9.85 21.13
CA SER A 70 -10.98 -10.90 20.33
C SER A 70 -9.84 -11.56 21.07
N TYR A 71 -8.87 -10.80 21.53
CA TYR A 71 -7.65 -11.31 22.18
C TYR A 71 -7.86 -11.63 23.67
N LYS A 72 -7.18 -12.68 24.12
CA LYS A 72 -7.17 -13.12 25.53
C LYS A 72 -6.30 -12.24 26.42
N ASN A 73 -5.33 -11.54 25.84
CA ASN A 73 -4.31 -10.80 26.58
C ASN A 73 -4.31 -9.33 26.19
N ASP A 74 -3.95 -8.48 27.15
CA ASP A 74 -3.46 -7.15 26.88
C ASP A 74 -2.09 -7.22 26.19
N TYR A 75 -1.75 -6.20 25.40
CA TYR A 75 -0.42 -6.10 24.81
C TYR A 75 0.03 -4.66 24.62
N ILE A 76 1.34 -4.51 24.55
CA ILE A 76 2.04 -3.31 24.11
C ILE A 76 2.95 -3.73 22.96
N GLU A 77 2.96 -2.96 21.89
CA GLU A 77 3.84 -3.17 20.76
C GLU A 77 4.80 -2.00 20.64
N LEU A 78 6.06 -2.31 20.31
CA LEU A 78 7.08 -1.31 19.99
C LEU A 78 7.48 -1.42 18.53
N TYR A 79 7.87 -0.29 17.98
CA TYR A 79 8.44 -0.20 16.65
C TYR A 79 9.77 0.56 16.67
N ASN A 80 10.75 0.10 15.89
CA ASN A 80 12.04 0.75 15.74
C ASN A 80 12.13 1.45 14.38
N PRO A 81 11.86 2.75 14.25
CA PRO A 81 11.93 3.48 12.99
C PRO A 81 13.35 3.76 12.49
N THR A 82 14.39 3.29 13.18
CA THR A 82 15.78 3.60 12.86
C THR A 82 16.44 2.52 12.00
N ASP A 83 17.45 2.90 11.24
CA ASP A 83 18.22 2.00 10.36
C ASP A 83 19.19 1.07 11.12
N SER A 84 19.11 1.01 12.44
CA SER A 84 20.01 0.22 13.28
C SER A 84 19.25 -0.58 14.32
N SER A 85 19.72 -1.79 14.61
CA SER A 85 19.20 -2.58 15.73
C SER A 85 19.46 -1.90 17.06
N VAL A 86 18.46 -1.90 17.95
CA VAL A 86 18.53 -1.30 19.28
C VAL A 86 18.44 -2.39 20.34
N SER A 87 19.41 -2.46 21.26
CA SER A 87 19.35 -3.37 22.42
C SER A 87 18.31 -2.86 23.41
N LEU A 88 17.41 -3.74 23.81
CA LEU A 88 16.38 -3.48 24.83
C LEU A 88 16.81 -3.98 26.22
N SER A 89 18.03 -4.50 26.37
CA SER A 89 18.56 -4.95 27.67
C SER A 89 18.65 -3.80 28.66
N GLY A 90 18.03 -3.95 29.81
CA GLY A 90 17.94 -2.91 30.84
C GLY A 90 16.82 -1.87 30.59
N TRP A 91 16.01 -2.07 29.56
CA TRP A 91 14.82 -1.25 29.32
C TRP A 91 13.58 -1.92 29.91
N SER A 92 12.50 -1.15 29.99
CA SER A 92 11.18 -1.64 30.41
C SER A 92 10.05 -0.88 29.73
N VAL A 93 8.90 -1.52 29.60
CA VAL A 93 7.61 -0.81 29.48
C VAL A 93 7.00 -0.71 30.87
N GLN A 94 6.39 0.43 31.14
CA GLN A 94 5.80 0.72 32.44
C GLN A 94 4.39 1.27 32.26
N TYR A 95 3.49 0.93 33.18
CA TYR A 95 2.10 1.37 33.14
C TYR A 95 1.69 2.07 34.44
N ALA A 96 0.87 3.08 34.27
CA ALA A 96 0.13 3.73 35.35
C ALA A 96 -1.32 3.96 34.92
N SER A 97 -2.27 3.87 35.86
CA SER A 97 -3.64 4.33 35.62
C SER A 97 -3.67 5.82 35.29
N SER A 98 -4.79 6.32 34.80
CA SER A 98 -4.91 7.70 34.31
C SER A 98 -4.41 8.79 35.27
N THR A 99 -4.60 8.61 36.57
CA THR A 99 -4.13 9.55 37.65
C THR A 99 -3.07 8.93 38.59
N GLY A 100 -2.70 7.66 38.35
CA GLY A 100 -1.77 6.92 39.21
C GLY A 100 -0.30 7.22 38.90
N THR A 101 0.58 6.59 39.71
CA THR A 101 2.02 6.58 39.49
C THR A 101 2.46 5.25 38.89
N PHE A 102 3.59 5.22 38.18
CA PHE A 102 4.15 4.03 37.57
C PHE A 102 4.57 3.01 38.63
N SER A 103 3.95 1.84 38.62
CA SER A 103 4.24 0.75 39.57
C SER A 103 4.19 -0.63 38.89
N SER A 104 3.60 -0.74 37.72
CA SER A 104 3.54 -1.97 36.92
C SER A 104 4.60 -1.89 35.83
N ILE A 105 5.53 -2.86 35.81
CA ILE A 105 6.75 -2.81 35.00
C ILE A 105 6.96 -4.19 34.37
N THR A 106 7.14 -4.23 33.06
CA THR A 106 7.64 -5.39 32.31
C THR A 106 9.04 -5.07 31.79
N ASN A 107 10.04 -5.82 32.25
CA ASN A 107 11.41 -5.66 31.78
C ASN A 107 11.57 -6.26 30.38
N LEU A 108 12.28 -5.56 29.53
CA LEU A 108 12.55 -5.99 28.15
C LEU A 108 13.87 -6.74 28.06
N THR A 109 14.00 -7.59 27.05
CA THR A 109 15.18 -8.41 26.79
C THR A 109 15.48 -8.43 25.28
N GLY A 110 16.68 -8.84 24.90
CA GLY A 110 17.06 -8.95 23.50
C GLY A 110 17.25 -7.61 22.79
N SER A 111 16.85 -7.53 21.56
CA SER A 111 16.96 -6.34 20.71
C SER A 111 15.79 -6.24 19.74
N ILE A 112 15.49 -5.04 19.32
CA ILE A 112 14.56 -4.75 18.22
C ILE A 112 15.38 -4.37 16.99
N GLY A 113 15.20 -5.11 15.89
CA GLY A 113 15.90 -4.88 14.63
C GLY A 113 15.56 -3.52 14.02
N SER A 114 16.31 -3.14 12.99
CA SER A 114 15.98 -1.97 12.17
C SER A 114 14.60 -2.15 11.55
N HIS A 115 13.72 -1.16 11.70
CA HIS A 115 12.34 -1.15 11.16
C HIS A 115 11.48 -2.36 11.56
N GLN A 116 11.81 -2.99 12.66
CA GLN A 116 11.15 -4.18 13.20
C GLN A 116 10.19 -3.80 14.34
N TYR A 117 9.29 -4.74 14.61
CA TYR A 117 8.37 -4.69 15.74
C TYR A 117 8.86 -5.55 16.90
N TYR A 118 8.27 -5.34 18.07
CA TYR A 118 8.54 -6.11 19.27
C TYR A 118 7.28 -6.18 20.13
N LEU A 119 6.73 -7.40 20.27
CA LEU A 119 5.46 -7.63 20.95
C LEU A 119 5.63 -8.01 22.41
N ILE A 120 5.00 -7.26 23.28
CA ILE A 120 4.97 -7.48 24.72
C ILE A 120 3.57 -7.98 25.09
N LYS A 121 3.46 -9.27 25.39
CA LYS A 121 2.22 -9.85 25.89
C LYS A 121 2.08 -9.56 27.37
N GLU A 122 0.95 -9.01 27.79
CA GLU A 122 0.66 -8.63 29.16
C GLU A 122 -0.46 -9.48 29.77
N ALA A 123 -1.15 -9.00 30.80
CA ALA A 123 -2.13 -9.78 31.55
C ALA A 123 -3.23 -10.37 30.67
N SER A 124 -3.77 -11.52 31.11
CA SER A 124 -4.93 -12.16 30.50
C SER A 124 -6.16 -12.01 31.37
N GLY A 125 -7.32 -11.95 30.74
CA GLY A 125 -8.63 -12.05 31.43
C GLY A 125 -9.36 -13.35 31.14
N GLY A 126 -10.63 -13.42 31.53
CA GLY A 126 -11.47 -14.62 31.33
C GLY A 126 -12.20 -14.67 30.00
N GLY A 127 -12.18 -13.59 29.23
CA GLY A 127 -12.80 -13.47 27.89
C GLY A 127 -11.76 -13.57 26.77
N GLY A 128 -12.21 -13.26 25.54
CA GLY A 128 -11.38 -13.41 24.35
C GLY A 128 -11.26 -14.87 23.90
N THR A 129 -11.06 -15.06 22.61
CA THR A 129 -10.95 -16.41 22.00
C THR A 129 -9.67 -16.62 21.23
N VAL A 130 -8.97 -15.53 20.88
CA VAL A 130 -7.77 -15.52 20.05
C VAL A 130 -6.54 -15.34 20.91
N ASP A 131 -5.53 -16.17 20.70
CA ASP A 131 -4.21 -15.97 21.28
C ASP A 131 -3.45 -14.93 20.46
N LEU A 132 -2.59 -14.12 21.12
CA LEU A 132 -1.65 -13.24 20.43
C LEU A 132 -0.66 -14.05 19.59
N PRO A 133 -0.04 -13.47 18.54
CA PRO A 133 1.17 -14.01 17.96
C PRO A 133 2.23 -14.33 19.02
N ALA A 134 3.25 -15.11 18.67
CA ALA A 134 4.34 -15.41 19.59
C ALA A 134 4.97 -14.10 20.09
N ALA A 135 4.82 -13.80 21.38
CA ALA A 135 5.35 -12.58 21.94
C ALA A 135 6.87 -12.66 22.17
N ASP A 136 7.55 -11.54 21.99
CA ASP A 136 8.99 -11.43 22.22
C ASP A 136 9.32 -11.43 23.71
N VAL A 137 8.41 -10.86 24.52
CA VAL A 137 8.47 -10.94 25.99
C VAL A 137 7.07 -11.05 26.57
N THR A 138 6.98 -11.63 27.77
CA THR A 138 5.72 -11.76 28.51
C THR A 138 5.83 -11.06 29.85
N GLY A 139 4.88 -10.18 30.13
CA GLY A 139 4.68 -9.49 31.40
C GLY A 139 3.37 -9.87 32.09
N THR A 140 2.98 -9.04 33.04
CA THR A 140 1.77 -9.23 33.84
C THR A 140 1.02 -7.94 34.12
N ILE A 141 1.29 -6.90 33.33
CA ILE A 141 0.61 -5.61 33.44
C ILE A 141 -0.86 -5.79 33.06
N ASN A 142 -1.76 -5.37 33.94
CA ASN A 142 -3.18 -5.30 33.63
C ASN A 142 -3.51 -3.87 33.17
N LEU A 143 -3.58 -3.69 31.85
CA LEU A 143 -3.86 -2.42 31.23
C LEU A 143 -5.35 -2.08 31.36
N SER A 144 -5.68 -0.82 31.50
CA SER A 144 -7.08 -0.37 31.40
C SER A 144 -7.53 -0.34 29.95
N ALA A 145 -8.73 -0.84 29.69
CA ALA A 145 -9.37 -0.78 28.36
C ALA A 145 -9.79 0.62 27.94
N SER A 146 -9.68 1.65 28.75
CA SER A 146 -10.24 2.97 28.43
C SER A 146 -9.30 4.16 28.65
N SER A 147 -8.44 4.10 29.66
CA SER A 147 -7.56 5.22 29.99
C SER A 147 -6.35 4.79 30.81
N GLY A 148 -5.20 5.39 30.56
CA GLY A 148 -3.97 5.08 31.26
C GLY A 148 -2.75 5.77 30.66
N LYS A 149 -1.57 5.41 31.15
CA LYS A 149 -0.28 5.92 30.71
C LYS A 149 0.68 4.76 30.53
N VAL A 150 1.39 4.74 29.40
CA VAL A 150 2.47 3.78 29.11
C VAL A 150 3.75 4.56 28.85
N ALA A 151 4.84 4.12 29.45
CA ALA A 151 6.18 4.67 29.22
C ALA A 151 7.11 3.56 28.72
N LEU A 152 7.88 3.83 27.70
CA LEU A 152 9.07 3.08 27.31
C LEU A 152 10.28 3.74 27.96
N ALA A 153 11.05 3.03 28.79
CA ALA A 153 12.12 3.61 29.57
C ALA A 153 13.43 2.81 29.51
N LYS A 154 14.56 3.51 29.56
CA LYS A 154 15.93 2.93 29.60
C LYS A 154 16.35 2.47 30.98
N VAL A 155 15.41 2.20 31.85
CA VAL A 155 15.61 1.72 33.23
C VAL A 155 14.56 0.68 33.59
N THR A 156 14.86 -0.15 34.59
CA THR A 156 13.93 -1.16 35.13
C THR A 156 13.29 -0.74 36.41
N THR A 157 13.53 0.51 36.87
CA THR A 157 12.91 1.14 38.05
C THR A 157 11.81 2.12 37.59
N ALA A 158 10.82 2.34 38.45
CA ALA A 158 9.69 3.20 38.18
C ALA A 158 10.11 4.62 37.76
N VAL A 159 9.55 5.11 36.63
CA VAL A 159 9.71 6.51 36.17
C VAL A 159 8.69 7.42 36.87
N SER A 160 8.95 8.73 36.88
CA SER A 160 8.06 9.71 37.51
C SER A 160 6.98 10.28 36.59
N GLY A 161 7.13 10.11 35.30
CA GLY A 161 6.21 10.64 34.23
C GLY A 161 6.93 10.93 32.94
N SER A 162 6.24 11.57 32.00
CA SER A 162 6.72 11.85 30.63
C SER A 162 8.03 12.67 30.57
N THR A 163 8.28 13.53 31.58
CA THR A 163 9.47 14.39 31.64
C THR A 163 10.69 13.71 32.28
N ASN A 164 10.61 12.45 32.66
CA ASN A 164 11.74 11.74 33.24
C ASN A 164 12.79 11.44 32.16
N SER A 165 14.05 11.77 32.43
CA SER A 165 15.17 11.67 31.49
C SER A 165 15.47 10.24 31.00
N ASN A 166 14.96 9.22 31.67
CA ASN A 166 15.07 7.83 31.24
C ASN A 166 13.91 7.35 30.36
N VAL A 167 12.87 8.16 30.19
CA VAL A 167 11.77 7.88 29.26
C VAL A 167 12.26 8.11 27.83
N VAL A 168 11.95 7.16 26.96
CA VAL A 168 12.30 7.17 25.54
C VAL A 168 11.09 7.59 24.72
N ASP A 169 9.90 7.04 25.05
CA ASP A 169 8.62 7.36 24.44
C ASP A 169 7.51 7.21 25.48
N PHE A 170 6.45 7.98 25.31
CA PHE A 170 5.40 8.08 26.33
C PHE A 170 4.03 8.25 25.68
N VAL A 171 3.05 7.47 26.13
CA VAL A 171 1.68 7.54 25.63
C VAL A 171 0.70 7.69 26.78
N GLY A 172 -0.06 8.79 26.76
CA GLY A 172 -1.24 8.99 27.59
C GLY A 172 -2.51 8.82 26.74
N PHE A 173 -3.50 8.11 27.26
CA PHE A 173 -4.77 7.90 26.59
C PHE A 173 -5.98 8.03 27.52
N GLY A 174 -7.15 8.34 26.95
CA GLY A 174 -8.37 8.61 27.69
C GLY A 174 -8.24 9.84 28.61
N SER A 175 -8.52 9.66 29.91
CA SER A 175 -8.44 10.71 30.91
C SER A 175 -7.07 10.79 31.59
N ALA A 176 -6.00 10.40 30.92
CA ALA A 176 -4.64 10.45 31.45
C ALA A 176 -4.26 11.89 31.88
N ASN A 177 -3.66 12.02 33.09
CA ASN A 177 -3.21 13.30 33.61
C ASN A 177 -1.77 13.65 33.19
N ASP A 178 -1.15 12.82 32.36
CA ASP A 178 0.19 13.02 31.79
C ASP A 178 0.24 12.37 30.40
N SER A 179 0.90 13.02 29.45
CA SER A 179 1.01 12.61 28.04
C SER A 179 2.07 13.45 27.34
N GLU A 180 2.47 13.07 26.17
CA GLU A 180 3.15 13.99 25.25
C GLU A 180 2.11 14.96 24.71
N THR A 181 2.21 16.20 25.14
CA THR A 181 1.31 17.34 24.85
C THR A 181 -0.17 17.05 25.15
N THR A 182 -0.87 16.22 24.36
CA THR A 182 -2.30 15.93 24.49
C THR A 182 -2.54 14.42 24.45
N PRO A 183 -3.27 13.83 25.42
CA PRO A 183 -3.53 12.38 25.39
C PRO A 183 -4.39 11.99 24.18
N VAL A 184 -4.28 10.74 23.77
CA VAL A 184 -5.20 10.13 22.82
C VAL A 184 -6.60 10.01 23.43
N GLY A 185 -7.64 9.97 22.59
CA GLY A 185 -9.03 9.80 23.05
C GLY A 185 -9.26 8.53 23.89
N THR A 186 -10.48 8.41 24.44
CA THR A 186 -10.89 7.27 25.27
C THR A 186 -11.07 6.02 24.43
N LEU A 187 -10.50 4.91 24.87
CA LEU A 187 -10.62 3.59 24.24
C LEU A 187 -11.84 2.81 24.73
N SER A 188 -12.04 1.65 24.14
CA SER A 188 -12.98 0.61 24.55
C SER A 188 -12.29 -0.75 24.65
N ALA A 189 -12.97 -1.75 25.18
CA ALA A 189 -12.42 -3.09 25.25
C ALA A 189 -12.11 -3.73 23.88
N THR A 190 -12.67 -3.20 22.81
CA THR A 190 -12.50 -3.71 21.42
C THR A 190 -11.65 -2.81 20.53
N THR A 191 -11.03 -1.77 21.10
CA THR A 191 -10.17 -0.84 20.35
C THR A 191 -8.80 -0.71 21.00
N SER A 192 -7.78 -0.47 20.18
CA SER A 192 -6.43 -0.06 20.59
C SER A 192 -6.16 1.39 20.20
N ILE A 193 -5.06 1.94 20.67
CA ILE A 193 -4.39 3.06 20.03
C ILE A 193 -3.27 2.51 19.16
N GLU A 194 -3.23 2.87 17.92
CA GLU A 194 -2.19 2.53 16.96
C GLU A 194 -1.50 3.81 16.50
N ARG A 195 -0.16 3.81 16.55
CA ARG A 195 0.64 4.94 16.07
C ARG A 195 0.53 5.02 14.55
N LYS A 196 0.40 6.22 14.04
CA LYS A 196 0.35 6.50 12.60
C LYS A 196 1.61 6.00 11.90
N ASP A 197 1.44 5.65 10.64
CA ASP A 197 2.53 5.21 9.79
C ASP A 197 3.58 6.33 9.58
N ASN A 198 4.74 5.98 9.04
CA ASN A 198 5.85 6.90 8.82
C ASN A 198 5.51 8.11 7.92
N ASN A 199 4.36 8.11 7.27
CA ASN A 199 3.84 9.22 6.45
C ASN A 199 2.76 10.04 7.17
N GLY A 200 2.42 9.69 8.41
CA GLY A 200 1.37 10.33 9.20
C GLY A 200 -0.05 9.88 8.86
N GLY A 201 -0.18 8.78 8.11
CA GLY A 201 -1.41 8.10 7.75
C GLY A 201 -1.67 6.85 8.62
N THR A 202 -2.44 5.91 8.06
CA THR A 202 -2.80 4.63 8.69
C THR A 202 -2.61 3.45 7.74
N ALA A 203 -1.71 3.59 6.75
CA ALA A 203 -1.44 2.55 5.79
C ALA A 203 -0.60 1.43 6.43
N GLN A 204 -1.03 0.19 6.26
CA GLN A 204 -0.27 -0.99 6.69
C GLN A 204 1.01 -1.12 5.85
N GLY A 205 2.07 -1.69 6.45
CA GLY A 205 3.33 -1.92 5.73
C GLY A 205 4.26 -0.71 5.62
N GLN A 206 3.87 0.44 6.19
CA GLN A 206 4.66 1.68 6.14
C GLN A 206 5.45 1.95 7.42
N GLY A 207 5.35 1.07 8.42
CA GLY A 207 5.93 1.22 9.76
C GLY A 207 5.23 2.28 10.60
N ASN A 208 5.20 2.09 11.91
CA ASN A 208 4.45 2.93 12.85
C ASN A 208 5.37 3.88 13.63
N GLY A 209 6.12 4.71 12.92
CA GLY A 209 7.15 5.58 13.51
C GLY A 209 6.80 7.07 13.57
N TRP A 210 5.59 7.50 13.22
CA TRP A 210 5.20 8.91 13.28
C TRP A 210 5.20 9.45 14.70
N ASP A 211 6.01 10.48 14.95
CA ASP A 211 6.21 11.03 16.28
C ASP A 211 6.40 12.55 16.23
N THR A 212 5.40 13.28 16.70
CA THR A 212 5.39 14.75 16.78
C THR A 212 5.49 15.24 18.23
N ASN A 213 5.74 14.35 19.19
CA ASN A 213 5.62 14.57 20.63
C ASN A 213 4.21 15.11 21.03
N ASN A 214 3.18 14.60 20.36
CA ASN A 214 1.79 14.89 20.69
C ASN A 214 0.91 13.67 20.42
N ASN A 215 0.61 12.91 21.47
CA ASN A 215 -0.06 11.62 21.36
C ASN A 215 -1.39 11.72 20.58
N ALA A 216 -2.17 12.80 20.71
CA ALA A 216 -3.42 12.97 19.94
C ALA A 216 -3.18 13.14 18.44
N ASN A 217 -2.01 13.63 18.03
CA ASN A 217 -1.62 13.76 16.62
C ASN A 217 -0.95 12.49 16.09
N ASP A 218 -0.30 11.72 16.96
CA ASP A 218 0.57 10.62 16.57
C ASP A 218 -0.17 9.29 16.51
N PHE A 219 -1.30 9.17 17.18
CA PHE A 219 -2.08 7.93 17.25
C PHE A 219 -3.48 8.08 16.67
N VAL A 220 -4.03 6.93 16.27
CA VAL A 220 -5.45 6.75 15.93
C VAL A 220 -6.06 5.68 16.83
N ILE A 221 -7.38 5.75 17.06
CA ILE A 221 -8.13 4.69 17.72
C ILE A 221 -8.65 3.76 16.64
N THR A 222 -8.29 2.48 16.72
CA THR A 222 -8.68 1.47 15.72
C THR A 222 -9.34 0.25 16.37
N SER A 223 -10.21 -0.42 15.63
CA SER A 223 -10.72 -1.76 15.96
C SER A 223 -10.06 -2.87 15.12
N SER A 224 -9.19 -2.49 14.20
CA SER A 224 -8.35 -3.43 13.44
C SER A 224 -7.10 -3.73 14.27
N LEU A 225 -7.14 -4.80 15.04
CA LEU A 225 -6.06 -5.20 15.93
C LEU A 225 -5.14 -6.17 15.18
N ILE A 226 -3.93 -5.74 14.83
CA ILE A 226 -2.95 -6.53 14.05
C ILE A 226 -1.61 -6.53 14.77
N PRO A 227 -1.48 -7.17 15.95
CA PRO A 227 -0.24 -7.15 16.71
C PRO A 227 0.91 -7.84 15.98
N GLN A 228 2.04 -7.14 15.89
CA GLN A 228 3.25 -7.54 15.19
C GLN A 228 4.39 -7.81 16.18
N ASN A 229 5.29 -8.75 15.86
CA ASN A 229 6.42 -9.17 16.68
C ASN A 229 7.75 -9.10 15.93
N SER A 230 8.85 -9.51 16.54
CA SER A 230 10.17 -9.52 15.91
C SER A 230 10.32 -10.47 14.70
N SER A 231 9.34 -11.34 14.47
CA SER A 231 9.27 -12.20 13.28
C SER A 231 8.36 -11.63 12.19
N SER A 232 7.65 -10.53 12.46
CA SER A 232 6.88 -9.79 11.45
C SER A 232 7.84 -9.15 10.45
N ILE A 233 7.34 -8.88 9.24
CA ILE A 233 8.13 -8.19 8.23
C ILE A 233 8.51 -6.80 8.76
N ALA A 234 9.77 -6.40 8.58
CA ALA A 234 10.22 -5.05 8.94
C ALA A 234 9.46 -4.00 8.10
N GLU A 235 9.05 -2.87 8.71
CA GLU A 235 8.22 -1.86 8.05
C GLU A 235 8.69 -0.41 8.32
N PRO A 236 8.72 0.54 7.37
CA PRO A 236 8.63 0.11 5.99
C PRO A 236 9.65 -0.98 5.85
N SER A 237 9.30 -2.09 5.26
CA SER A 237 10.33 -3.10 5.14
C SER A 237 11.56 -2.37 4.60
N THR A 238 12.69 -2.36 5.40
CA THR A 238 14.02 -1.99 4.92
C THR A 238 14.75 -3.22 4.34
N GLU A 239 14.10 -4.27 4.13
CA GLU A 239 13.96 -4.40 2.71
C GLU A 239 13.45 -3.01 2.27
N THR A 240 14.44 -1.97 2.16
CA THR A 240 14.39 -1.32 0.90
C THR A 240 13.72 -2.39 0.12
N GLN A 241 12.42 -2.26 -0.26
CA GLN A 241 12.29 -2.62 -1.61
C GLN A 241 13.38 -1.75 -2.23
N THR A 242 14.64 -2.24 -2.18
CA THR A 242 15.25 -2.62 -3.36
C THR A 242 14.27 -3.63 -3.92
N GLY A 243 13.08 -3.26 -4.17
CA GLY A 243 12.47 -3.48 -5.42
C GLY A 243 13.65 -3.12 -6.26
N THR A 244 14.44 -4.14 -6.61
CA THR A 244 15.31 -3.93 -7.72
C THR A 244 14.37 -3.22 -8.63
N ASP A 245 14.61 -1.91 -8.81
CA ASP A 245 13.96 -1.11 -9.82
C ASP A 245 13.44 -2.11 -10.83
N ASN A 246 12.07 -2.28 -10.88
CA ASN A 246 11.38 -3.38 -11.57
C ASN A 246 10.90 -4.59 -10.71
N ASP A 247 10.68 -4.48 -9.39
CA ASP A 247 9.98 -5.50 -8.60
C ASP A 247 8.53 -5.63 -9.11
N HIS A 248 8.03 -6.85 -9.22
CA HIS A 248 6.73 -7.13 -9.81
C HIS A 248 5.54 -6.55 -9.03
N ILE A 249 5.68 -6.25 -7.75
CA ILE A 249 4.68 -5.61 -6.89
C ILE A 249 5.17 -4.28 -6.31
N GLU A 250 6.15 -3.64 -6.92
CA GLU A 250 6.73 -2.37 -6.46
C GLU A 250 5.67 -1.28 -6.24
N LEU A 251 4.67 -1.20 -7.12
CA LEU A 251 3.60 -0.23 -7.00
C LEU A 251 2.52 -0.59 -5.98
N GLY A 252 2.61 -1.76 -5.33
CA GLY A 252 1.72 -2.20 -4.26
C GLY A 252 1.26 -3.64 -4.38
N ASN A 253 0.86 -4.22 -3.24
CA ASN A 253 0.28 -5.56 -3.12
C ASN A 253 -1.24 -5.42 -2.91
N PRO A 254 -2.06 -5.53 -3.97
CA PRO A 254 -3.43 -5.01 -3.96
C PRO A 254 -4.40 -5.78 -3.04
N SER A 255 -4.07 -6.98 -2.61
CA SER A 255 -4.92 -7.76 -1.71
C SER A 255 -4.29 -8.01 -0.34
N GLY A 256 -3.11 -7.42 -0.05
CA GLY A 256 -2.35 -7.76 1.14
C GLY A 256 -2.00 -9.25 1.21
N ALA A 257 -1.68 -9.87 0.05
CA ALA A 257 -1.32 -11.28 -0.01
C ALA A 257 -0.04 -11.55 0.78
N THR A 258 0.00 -12.65 1.52
CA THR A 258 1.16 -13.03 2.33
C THR A 258 1.61 -14.45 2.01
N ASN A 259 2.87 -14.76 2.24
CA ASN A 259 3.43 -16.10 2.13
C ASN A 259 3.07 -17.02 3.32
N ASN A 260 2.14 -16.60 4.17
CA ASN A 260 1.62 -17.42 5.26
C ASN A 260 0.65 -18.48 4.71
N ILE A 261 0.97 -19.76 4.89
CA ILE A 261 0.16 -20.89 4.41
C ILE A 261 -1.26 -20.90 4.99
N SER A 262 -1.49 -20.27 6.15
CA SER A 262 -2.82 -20.12 6.74
C SER A 262 -3.71 -19.18 5.93
N ASN A 263 -3.12 -18.27 5.16
CA ASN A 263 -3.83 -17.38 4.23
C ASN A 263 -4.00 -18.05 2.86
N SER A 264 -4.55 -19.26 2.85
CA SER A 264 -4.55 -20.17 1.70
C SER A 264 -5.31 -19.65 0.47
N ASN A 265 -6.19 -18.66 0.64
CA ASN A 265 -6.98 -18.09 -0.46
C ASN A 265 -6.47 -16.70 -0.91
N ASN A 266 -5.40 -16.22 -0.29
CA ASN A 266 -4.69 -15.00 -0.65
C ASN A 266 -3.18 -15.21 -0.39
N TYR A 267 -2.63 -16.30 -0.95
CA TYR A 267 -1.26 -16.74 -0.70
C TYR A 267 -0.29 -16.12 -1.70
N LEU A 268 0.65 -15.30 -1.22
CA LEU A 268 1.68 -14.67 -2.05
C LEU A 268 2.72 -15.69 -2.49
N MET A 269 2.93 -15.81 -3.78
CA MET A 269 4.02 -16.53 -4.40
C MET A 269 4.90 -15.55 -5.19
N VAL A 270 6.16 -15.44 -4.79
CA VAL A 270 7.16 -14.58 -5.44
C VAL A 270 7.97 -15.44 -6.41
N LYS A 271 8.06 -15.03 -7.65
CA LYS A 271 8.80 -15.72 -8.72
C LYS A 271 9.67 -14.70 -9.48
N PRO A 272 10.80 -15.12 -10.04
CA PRO A 272 11.67 -14.21 -10.80
C PRO A 272 11.01 -13.56 -12.04
N GLN A 273 9.87 -14.08 -12.50
CA GLN A 273 9.21 -13.61 -13.71
C GLN A 273 7.91 -12.87 -13.45
N TYR A 274 7.29 -13.07 -12.30
CA TYR A 274 6.03 -12.46 -11.87
C TYR A 274 5.73 -12.84 -10.42
N ASP A 275 4.95 -12.04 -9.73
CA ASP A 275 4.37 -12.36 -8.44
C ASP A 275 2.88 -12.66 -8.57
N LEU A 276 2.33 -13.44 -7.66
CA LEU A 276 0.90 -13.75 -7.70
C LEU A 276 0.31 -13.97 -6.30
N SER A 277 -0.96 -13.67 -6.17
CA SER A 277 -1.78 -14.17 -5.07
C SER A 277 -2.52 -15.43 -5.53
N TYR A 278 -2.20 -16.57 -4.96
CA TYR A 278 -2.87 -17.82 -5.28
C TYR A 278 -4.07 -18.08 -4.36
N ASN A 279 -5.15 -18.62 -4.94
CA ASN A 279 -6.36 -19.02 -4.22
C ASN A 279 -6.52 -20.54 -4.25
N ASN A 280 -6.21 -21.17 -3.12
CA ASN A 280 -6.28 -22.63 -3.01
C ASN A 280 -7.72 -23.20 -3.13
N SER A 281 -8.75 -22.43 -2.77
CA SER A 281 -10.14 -22.86 -2.91
C SER A 281 -10.66 -22.76 -4.34
N LYS A 282 -10.11 -21.87 -5.15
CA LYS A 282 -10.47 -21.66 -6.55
C LYS A 282 -9.56 -22.42 -7.50
N HIS A 283 -8.39 -22.85 -7.03
CA HIS A 283 -7.33 -23.46 -7.81
C HIS A 283 -6.80 -22.58 -8.95
N GLU A 284 -6.80 -21.26 -8.74
CA GLU A 284 -6.34 -20.26 -9.70
C GLU A 284 -5.72 -19.05 -8.99
N PRO A 285 -4.98 -18.17 -9.68
CA PRO A 285 -4.52 -16.93 -9.08
C PRO A 285 -5.71 -15.96 -8.90
N ASN A 286 -5.71 -15.22 -7.77
CA ASN A 286 -6.56 -14.05 -7.60
C ASN A 286 -6.09 -12.94 -8.53
N TRP A 287 -4.77 -12.73 -8.59
CA TRP A 287 -4.07 -11.83 -9.48
C TRP A 287 -2.65 -12.32 -9.72
N VAL A 288 -2.09 -11.88 -10.83
CA VAL A 288 -0.67 -11.97 -11.19
C VAL A 288 -0.17 -10.59 -11.55
N SER A 289 0.97 -10.19 -11.00
CA SER A 289 1.62 -8.90 -11.23
C SER A 289 3.02 -9.09 -11.82
N TRP A 290 3.39 -8.26 -12.78
CA TRP A 290 4.73 -8.29 -13.34
C TRP A 290 5.15 -6.92 -13.88
N HIS A 291 6.42 -6.60 -13.71
CA HIS A 291 7.10 -5.56 -14.45
C HIS A 291 7.50 -6.10 -15.82
N VAL A 292 7.47 -5.31 -16.87
CA VAL A 292 8.01 -5.64 -18.18
C VAL A 292 8.73 -4.45 -18.82
N GLY A 293 10.01 -4.62 -19.06
CA GLY A 293 10.87 -3.69 -19.77
C GLY A 293 11.50 -4.32 -21.01
N SER A 294 12.32 -3.56 -21.73
CA SER A 294 12.99 -4.04 -22.95
C SER A 294 13.92 -5.24 -22.71
N SER A 295 14.48 -5.38 -21.51
CA SER A 295 15.34 -6.49 -21.11
C SER A 295 14.61 -7.83 -20.95
N ASP A 296 13.29 -7.80 -20.75
CA ASP A 296 12.45 -9.01 -20.65
C ASP A 296 12.10 -9.59 -22.00
N LEU A 297 12.20 -8.75 -23.04
CA LEU A 297 11.91 -9.12 -24.42
C LEU A 297 13.17 -9.58 -25.13
N GLY A 298 13.03 -10.65 -25.90
CA GLY A 298 14.14 -11.28 -26.62
C GLY A 298 13.63 -12.19 -27.72
N SER A 299 14.39 -13.24 -28.04
CA SER A 299 14.09 -14.17 -29.15
C SER A 299 13.82 -15.61 -28.71
N ALA A 300 13.64 -15.86 -27.42
CA ALA A 300 13.28 -17.20 -26.95
C ALA A 300 11.93 -17.61 -27.53
N ALA A 301 11.88 -18.77 -28.15
CA ALA A 301 10.65 -19.32 -28.70
C ALA A 301 9.66 -19.66 -27.56
N ARG A 302 8.37 -19.60 -27.89
CA ARG A 302 7.30 -20.04 -26.99
C ARG A 302 7.48 -21.53 -26.66
N GLN A 303 7.45 -21.86 -25.36
CA GLN A 303 7.78 -23.21 -24.90
C GLN A 303 6.59 -24.19 -24.90
N ASP A 304 5.38 -23.69 -24.70
CA ASP A 304 4.12 -24.49 -24.62
C ASP A 304 4.18 -25.68 -23.64
N ASP A 305 5.07 -25.61 -22.64
CA ASP A 305 5.33 -26.65 -21.66
C ASP A 305 4.44 -26.52 -20.40
N PHE A 306 3.14 -26.39 -20.60
CA PHE A 306 2.15 -26.27 -19.53
C PHE A 306 2.28 -27.40 -18.50
N ARG A 307 2.48 -27.04 -17.25
CA ARG A 307 2.74 -27.99 -16.17
C ARG A 307 2.23 -27.49 -14.82
N ALA A 308 2.01 -28.43 -13.92
CA ALA A 308 1.67 -28.11 -12.53
C ALA A 308 2.79 -27.29 -11.87
N ASP A 309 2.39 -26.38 -11.00
CA ASP A 309 3.34 -25.62 -10.19
C ASP A 309 3.68 -26.41 -8.90
N THR A 310 4.82 -27.04 -8.89
CA THR A 310 5.29 -27.84 -7.74
C THR A 310 5.80 -27.00 -6.58
N THR A 311 5.85 -25.66 -6.70
CA THR A 311 6.21 -24.74 -5.62
C THR A 311 5.04 -24.35 -4.75
N LEU A 312 3.82 -24.77 -5.09
CA LEU A 312 2.66 -24.63 -4.21
C LEU A 312 2.90 -25.37 -2.88
N PRO A 313 2.37 -24.88 -1.76
CA PRO A 313 2.52 -25.50 -0.45
C PRO A 313 2.11 -26.99 -0.47
N SER A 314 2.81 -27.80 0.31
CA SER A 314 2.54 -29.23 0.41
C SER A 314 1.09 -29.52 0.80
N GLY A 315 0.47 -30.46 0.09
CA GLY A 315 -0.93 -30.84 0.30
C GLY A 315 -1.95 -29.98 -0.45
N TRP A 316 -1.54 -28.92 -1.13
CA TRP A 316 -2.43 -28.15 -1.98
C TRP A 316 -2.61 -28.82 -3.33
N TYR A 317 -3.79 -28.58 -3.93
CA TYR A 317 -4.10 -29.14 -5.24
C TYR A 317 -3.22 -28.47 -6.32
N GLN A 318 -2.56 -29.30 -7.12
CA GLN A 318 -1.70 -28.85 -8.22
C GLN A 318 -2.43 -29.07 -9.54
N VAL A 319 -2.97 -28.00 -10.11
CA VAL A 319 -3.67 -28.01 -11.39
C VAL A 319 -2.72 -28.47 -12.51
N THR A 320 -3.22 -29.34 -13.38
CA THR A 320 -2.49 -29.81 -14.57
C THR A 320 -3.13 -29.28 -15.86
N ALA A 321 -2.35 -29.28 -16.94
CA ALA A 321 -2.83 -28.83 -18.25
C ALA A 321 -4.02 -29.63 -18.78
N SER A 322 -4.13 -30.91 -18.42
CA SER A 322 -5.21 -31.82 -18.86
C SER A 322 -6.59 -31.43 -18.34
N GLU A 323 -6.68 -30.68 -17.26
CA GLU A 323 -7.96 -30.24 -16.69
C GLU A 323 -8.74 -29.26 -17.57
N PHE A 324 -8.04 -28.58 -18.45
CA PHE A 324 -8.65 -27.69 -19.44
C PHE A 324 -9.09 -28.42 -20.71
N SER A 325 -8.64 -29.65 -20.92
CA SER A 325 -8.91 -30.41 -22.14
C SER A 325 -10.40 -30.65 -22.35
N GLY A 326 -10.93 -30.28 -23.52
CA GLY A 326 -12.35 -30.43 -23.86
C GLY A 326 -13.31 -29.52 -23.05
N SER A 327 -12.77 -28.64 -22.22
CA SER A 327 -13.58 -27.73 -21.40
C SER A 327 -14.30 -26.66 -22.22
N GLY A 328 -13.74 -26.28 -23.37
CA GLY A 328 -14.15 -25.11 -24.16
C GLY A 328 -13.50 -23.81 -23.69
N PHE A 329 -12.60 -23.87 -22.72
CA PHE A 329 -11.80 -22.75 -22.24
C PHE A 329 -10.33 -22.99 -22.49
N ASP A 330 -9.60 -21.94 -22.79
CA ASP A 330 -8.16 -21.93 -22.93
C ASP A 330 -7.47 -21.88 -21.55
N ARG A 331 -6.22 -22.30 -21.51
CA ARG A 331 -5.29 -21.98 -20.44
C ARG A 331 -4.83 -20.55 -20.64
N GLY A 332 -5.64 -19.60 -20.15
CA GLY A 332 -5.37 -18.17 -20.34
C GLY A 332 -4.25 -17.71 -19.44
N HIS A 333 -3.16 -17.22 -20.03
CA HIS A 333 -2.05 -16.63 -19.30
C HIS A 333 -2.47 -15.33 -18.62
N MET A 334 -2.03 -15.15 -17.37
CA MET A 334 -2.05 -13.82 -16.74
C MET A 334 -0.79 -13.05 -17.13
N CYS A 335 0.41 -13.48 -16.71
CA CYS A 335 1.67 -13.00 -17.28
C CYS A 335 1.95 -13.76 -18.58
N PRO A 336 1.88 -13.10 -19.76
CA PRO A 336 1.96 -13.78 -21.05
C PRO A 336 3.41 -14.24 -21.37
N SER A 337 3.55 -15.36 -22.07
CA SER A 337 4.85 -15.87 -22.48
C SER A 337 5.64 -14.90 -23.37
N ALA A 338 4.92 -14.07 -24.14
CA ALA A 338 5.54 -13.08 -25.02
C ALA A 338 6.21 -11.90 -24.26
N ASP A 339 5.85 -11.69 -22.99
CA ASP A 339 6.50 -10.69 -22.12
C ASP A 339 7.78 -11.25 -21.43
N ARG A 340 8.09 -12.53 -21.62
CA ARG A 340 9.22 -13.24 -21.01
C ARG A 340 10.03 -14.02 -22.06
N THR A 341 10.53 -13.31 -23.06
CA THR A 341 11.27 -13.92 -24.18
C THR A 341 12.77 -13.67 -24.12
N SER A 342 13.29 -13.13 -23.05
CA SER A 342 14.74 -12.91 -22.86
C SER A 342 15.52 -14.22 -22.78
N THR A 343 14.95 -15.26 -22.16
CA THR A 343 15.53 -16.61 -22.09
C THR A 343 14.46 -17.69 -22.21
N VAL A 344 14.87 -18.91 -22.60
CA VAL A 344 14.00 -20.10 -22.61
C VAL A 344 13.43 -20.38 -21.21
N ALA A 345 14.25 -20.23 -20.16
CA ALA A 345 13.82 -20.46 -18.79
C ALA A 345 12.75 -19.47 -18.33
N ASN A 346 12.91 -18.19 -18.65
CA ASN A 346 11.91 -17.16 -18.33
C ASN A 346 10.61 -17.40 -19.09
N ASN A 347 10.67 -17.80 -20.36
CA ASN A 347 9.49 -18.15 -21.13
C ASN A 347 8.78 -19.38 -20.57
N SER A 348 9.52 -20.45 -20.27
CA SER A 348 8.98 -21.68 -19.67
C SER A 348 8.29 -21.43 -18.32
N ALA A 349 8.80 -20.49 -17.50
CA ALA A 349 8.21 -20.17 -16.21
C ALA A 349 6.76 -19.64 -16.33
N THR A 350 6.41 -19.00 -17.44
CA THR A 350 5.03 -18.49 -17.65
C THR A 350 4.00 -19.60 -17.88
N PHE A 351 4.43 -20.85 -18.19
CA PHE A 351 3.54 -21.99 -18.45
C PHE A 351 3.20 -22.81 -17.19
N LEU A 352 3.55 -22.31 -16.00
CA LEU A 352 3.05 -22.88 -14.75
C LEU A 352 1.55 -22.67 -14.62
N MET A 353 0.80 -23.71 -14.24
CA MET A 353 -0.65 -23.64 -14.13
C MET A 353 -1.14 -22.67 -13.04
N SER A 354 -0.29 -22.25 -12.10
CA SER A 354 -0.54 -21.18 -11.15
C SER A 354 -0.64 -19.77 -11.79
N ASN A 355 -0.18 -19.61 -13.04
CA ASN A 355 -0.30 -18.38 -13.85
C ASN A 355 -1.50 -18.44 -14.82
N MET A 356 -2.36 -19.44 -14.72
CA MET A 356 -3.45 -19.71 -15.68
C MET A 356 -4.81 -19.55 -15.06
N ILE A 357 -5.74 -19.00 -15.85
CA ILE A 357 -7.18 -19.04 -15.57
C ILE A 357 -7.94 -19.66 -16.75
N PRO A 358 -9.12 -20.28 -16.53
CA PRO A 358 -9.98 -20.67 -17.63
C PRO A 358 -10.53 -19.44 -18.36
N GLN A 359 -10.08 -19.20 -19.57
CA GLN A 359 -10.43 -18.03 -20.37
C GLN A 359 -11.16 -18.44 -21.65
N ALA A 360 -12.24 -17.75 -22.01
CA ALA A 360 -12.98 -18.01 -23.22
C ALA A 360 -12.09 -17.72 -24.46
N PRO A 361 -12.05 -18.57 -25.51
CA PRO A 361 -11.15 -18.40 -26.64
C PRO A 361 -11.21 -17.01 -27.28
N ASN A 362 -12.39 -16.46 -27.55
CA ASN A 362 -12.51 -15.13 -28.15
C ASN A 362 -12.03 -14.00 -27.23
N ASN A 363 -12.11 -14.18 -25.91
CA ASN A 363 -11.47 -13.27 -24.97
C ASN A 363 -9.94 -13.45 -25.06
N ASN A 364 -9.43 -14.66 -24.86
CA ASN A 364 -8.01 -14.97 -24.77
C ASN A 364 -7.22 -14.67 -26.05
N GLU A 365 -7.66 -15.28 -27.16
CA GLU A 365 -6.92 -15.29 -28.42
C GLU A 365 -7.05 -14.00 -29.23
N ILE A 366 -8.07 -13.16 -28.95
CA ILE A 366 -8.36 -11.98 -29.75
C ILE A 366 -8.22 -10.71 -28.88
N THR A 367 -9.19 -10.43 -28.02
CA THR A 367 -9.25 -9.11 -27.36
C THR A 367 -8.14 -8.94 -26.33
N TRP A 368 -7.86 -9.97 -25.53
CA TRP A 368 -6.80 -9.97 -24.55
C TRP A 368 -5.42 -9.96 -25.23
N ALA A 369 -5.21 -10.82 -26.23
CA ALA A 369 -3.97 -10.87 -26.98
C ALA A 369 -3.64 -9.53 -27.66
N ASN A 370 -4.66 -8.84 -28.23
CA ASN A 370 -4.46 -7.52 -28.83
C ASN A 370 -4.02 -6.46 -27.79
N LEU A 371 -4.55 -6.52 -26.57
CA LEU A 371 -4.08 -5.63 -25.48
C LEU A 371 -2.64 -5.94 -25.09
N GLU A 372 -2.26 -7.23 -25.01
CA GLU A 372 -0.90 -7.64 -24.72
C GLU A 372 0.09 -7.20 -25.81
N GLU A 373 -0.30 -7.32 -27.09
CA GLU A 373 0.51 -6.84 -28.21
C GLU A 373 0.69 -5.32 -28.13
N TYR A 374 -0.40 -4.58 -27.86
CA TYR A 374 -0.33 -3.14 -27.65
C TYR A 374 0.60 -2.79 -26.48
N SER A 375 0.53 -3.50 -25.37
CA SER A 375 1.41 -3.30 -24.20
C SER A 375 2.88 -3.44 -24.59
N ARG A 376 3.25 -4.50 -25.33
CA ARG A 376 4.62 -4.68 -25.83
C ARG A 376 5.04 -3.59 -26.83
N SER A 377 4.11 -3.01 -27.59
CA SER A 377 4.42 -1.87 -28.45
C SER A 377 4.82 -0.64 -27.65
N LEU A 378 4.21 -0.42 -26.47
CA LEU A 378 4.62 0.65 -25.54
C LEU A 378 6.03 0.42 -24.98
N VAL A 379 6.38 -0.84 -24.65
CA VAL A 379 7.75 -1.20 -24.24
C VAL A 379 8.74 -0.92 -25.37
N SER A 380 8.40 -1.32 -26.60
CA SER A 380 9.22 -1.06 -27.79
C SER A 380 9.39 0.43 -28.09
N ALA A 381 8.46 1.27 -27.64
CA ALA A 381 8.52 2.74 -27.74
C ALA A 381 9.35 3.40 -26.62
N GLY A 382 10.03 2.63 -25.77
CA GLY A 382 10.92 3.13 -24.73
C GLY A 382 10.26 3.30 -23.35
N ASN A 383 9.11 2.64 -23.13
CA ASN A 383 8.48 2.58 -21.82
C ASN A 383 8.83 1.27 -21.11
N GLU A 384 8.54 1.25 -19.84
CA GLU A 384 8.39 0.06 -19.02
C GLU A 384 6.97 0.03 -18.45
N LEU A 385 6.48 -1.14 -18.11
CA LEU A 385 5.11 -1.32 -17.66
C LEU A 385 5.09 -2.12 -16.37
N TYR A 386 4.22 -1.68 -15.45
CA TYR A 386 3.74 -2.51 -14.35
C TYR A 386 2.35 -3.01 -14.71
N VAL A 387 2.21 -4.32 -14.81
CA VAL A 387 0.98 -4.96 -15.24
C VAL A 387 0.47 -5.88 -14.15
N ILE A 388 -0.81 -5.74 -13.82
CA ILE A 388 -1.48 -6.67 -12.93
C ILE A 388 -2.79 -7.12 -13.56
N SER A 389 -3.10 -8.43 -13.47
CA SER A 389 -4.30 -8.99 -14.07
C SER A 389 -4.87 -10.14 -13.26
N GLY A 390 -6.17 -10.39 -13.41
CA GLY A 390 -6.84 -11.48 -12.70
C GLY A 390 -8.24 -11.78 -13.21
N GLY A 391 -8.86 -12.76 -12.55
CA GLY A 391 -10.25 -13.13 -12.74
C GLY A 391 -11.17 -12.49 -11.69
N TYR A 392 -12.46 -12.36 -12.02
CA TYR A 392 -13.49 -11.94 -11.06
C TYR A 392 -14.80 -12.71 -11.25
N GLY A 393 -15.43 -13.04 -10.12
CA GLY A 393 -16.71 -13.75 -10.10
C GLY A 393 -16.58 -15.22 -10.47
N SER A 394 -17.68 -15.84 -10.85
CA SER A 394 -17.74 -17.24 -11.28
C SER A 394 -18.74 -17.41 -12.41
N GLY A 395 -18.37 -18.19 -13.41
CA GLY A 395 -19.18 -18.55 -14.56
C GLY A 395 -18.89 -17.74 -15.81
N GLY A 396 -18.29 -18.37 -16.81
CA GLY A 396 -18.02 -17.83 -18.17
C GLY A 396 -18.59 -18.73 -19.26
N THR A 397 -18.53 -18.27 -20.51
CA THR A 397 -19.03 -19.00 -21.67
C THR A 397 -17.89 -19.27 -22.66
N GLY A 398 -17.36 -20.49 -22.60
CA GLY A 398 -16.36 -20.98 -23.53
C GLY A 398 -16.97 -21.48 -24.85
N SER A 399 -16.15 -22.05 -25.74
CA SER A 399 -16.60 -22.62 -27.03
C SER A 399 -17.55 -23.83 -26.86
N SER A 400 -17.52 -24.47 -25.69
CA SER A 400 -18.40 -25.60 -25.33
C SER A 400 -19.56 -25.19 -24.40
N GLY A 401 -19.86 -23.90 -24.27
CA GLY A 401 -20.96 -23.37 -23.47
C GLY A 401 -20.53 -22.82 -22.10
N TYR A 402 -21.54 -22.52 -21.28
CA TYR A 402 -21.36 -21.92 -19.96
C TYR A 402 -20.85 -22.94 -18.94
N LYS A 403 -19.86 -22.53 -18.14
CA LYS A 403 -19.34 -23.32 -17.01
C LYS A 403 -18.96 -22.41 -15.84
N THR A 404 -19.04 -22.94 -14.64
CA THR A 404 -18.54 -22.29 -13.41
C THR A 404 -17.18 -22.85 -12.98
N THR A 405 -16.84 -24.06 -13.43
CA THR A 405 -15.56 -24.73 -13.15
C THR A 405 -15.13 -25.59 -14.33
N VAL A 406 -13.83 -25.84 -14.41
CA VAL A 406 -13.24 -26.86 -15.30
C VAL A 406 -12.44 -27.87 -14.50
N GLY A 407 -12.17 -29.05 -15.06
CA GLY A 407 -11.39 -30.11 -14.40
C GLY A 407 -11.86 -30.44 -12.99
N ASN A 408 -10.95 -30.52 -12.06
CA ASN A 408 -11.21 -30.81 -10.65
C ASN A 408 -11.55 -29.57 -9.82
N GLY A 409 -12.33 -28.65 -10.36
CA GLY A 409 -12.84 -27.49 -9.62
C GLY A 409 -12.05 -26.19 -9.80
N VAL A 410 -11.26 -26.09 -10.86
CA VAL A 410 -10.65 -24.80 -11.24
C VAL A 410 -11.79 -23.85 -11.61
N VAL A 411 -11.92 -22.75 -10.90
CA VAL A 411 -13.03 -21.81 -11.10
C VAL A 411 -12.91 -21.12 -12.46
N VAL A 412 -14.02 -20.99 -13.17
CA VAL A 412 -14.09 -20.17 -14.38
C VAL A 412 -14.53 -18.78 -13.98
N PRO A 413 -13.72 -17.72 -14.10
CA PRO A 413 -14.14 -16.38 -13.75
C PRO A 413 -15.21 -15.85 -14.73
N ALA A 414 -16.12 -15.02 -14.23
CA ALA A 414 -17.14 -14.37 -15.07
C ALA A 414 -16.55 -13.23 -15.92
N LYS A 415 -15.48 -12.62 -15.42
CA LYS A 415 -14.77 -11.50 -16.07
C LYS A 415 -13.26 -11.68 -15.91
N THR A 416 -12.52 -11.11 -16.83
CA THR A 416 -11.07 -10.90 -16.72
C THR A 416 -10.80 -9.41 -16.63
N TRP A 417 -9.81 -9.01 -15.87
CA TRP A 417 -9.42 -7.60 -15.73
C TRP A 417 -7.91 -7.44 -15.81
N LYS A 418 -7.45 -6.26 -16.23
CA LYS A 418 -6.03 -5.90 -16.30
C LYS A 418 -5.86 -4.41 -15.98
N VAL A 419 -4.84 -4.08 -15.18
CA VAL A 419 -4.35 -2.72 -14.91
C VAL A 419 -2.93 -2.64 -15.41
N ILE A 420 -2.59 -1.58 -16.16
CA ILE A 420 -1.28 -1.37 -16.78
C ILE A 420 -0.84 0.06 -16.47
N VAL A 421 0.21 0.23 -15.71
CA VAL A 421 0.86 1.51 -15.48
C VAL A 421 1.99 1.67 -16.50
N VAL A 422 2.00 2.80 -17.21
CA VAL A 422 2.97 3.09 -18.28
C VAL A 422 3.93 4.16 -17.79
N LEU A 423 5.21 3.82 -17.67
CA LEU A 423 6.27 4.74 -17.31
C LEU A 423 7.31 4.81 -18.43
N PRO A 424 7.93 5.97 -18.71
CA PRO A 424 9.18 5.99 -19.49
C PRO A 424 10.23 5.12 -18.79
N ASN A 425 11.00 4.34 -19.51
CA ASN A 425 12.02 3.46 -18.91
C ASN A 425 13.00 4.26 -18.04
N GLY A 426 13.24 3.83 -16.81
CA GLY A 426 14.11 4.56 -15.85
C GLY A 426 14.20 3.84 -14.52
N ASN A 427 14.65 4.53 -13.48
CA ASN A 427 14.81 4.03 -12.12
C ASN A 427 13.96 4.84 -11.14
N ASN A 428 13.70 4.29 -9.94
CA ASN A 428 12.88 4.89 -8.88
C ASN A 428 11.40 5.07 -9.29
N ASP A 429 10.78 4.01 -9.74
CA ASP A 429 9.50 3.96 -10.43
C ASP A 429 8.34 4.52 -9.62
N ILE A 430 8.24 4.18 -8.33
CA ILE A 430 7.21 4.75 -7.43
C ILE A 430 7.24 6.30 -7.48
N SER A 431 8.44 6.88 -7.44
CA SER A 431 8.60 8.35 -7.42
C SER A 431 8.30 9.00 -8.77
N ARG A 432 8.29 8.24 -9.85
CA ARG A 432 7.98 8.70 -11.21
C ARG A 432 6.51 8.59 -11.57
N VAL A 433 5.72 7.85 -10.79
CA VAL A 433 4.26 7.88 -10.92
C VAL A 433 3.75 9.24 -10.49
N THR A 434 3.06 9.93 -11.38
CA THR A 434 2.51 11.28 -11.15
C THR A 434 1.01 11.29 -11.49
N THR A 435 0.30 12.36 -11.16
CA THR A 435 -1.12 12.53 -11.50
C THR A 435 -1.39 12.54 -13.02
N SER A 436 -0.35 12.62 -13.86
CA SER A 436 -0.43 12.54 -15.32
C SER A 436 0.06 11.20 -15.88
N THR A 437 0.47 10.27 -15.04
CA THR A 437 0.89 8.94 -15.47
C THR A 437 -0.27 8.20 -16.13
N ARG A 438 -0.01 7.62 -17.29
CA ARG A 438 -1.03 6.84 -18.00
C ARG A 438 -1.24 5.50 -17.32
N VAL A 439 -2.49 5.23 -16.94
CA VAL A 439 -2.92 3.94 -16.40
C VAL A 439 -4.06 3.40 -17.27
N ILE A 440 -3.87 2.22 -17.85
CA ILE A 440 -4.88 1.54 -18.67
C ILE A 440 -5.52 0.47 -17.81
N ALA A 441 -6.82 0.59 -17.57
CA ALA A 441 -7.58 -0.42 -16.84
C ALA A 441 -8.72 -0.93 -17.73
N VAL A 442 -8.91 -2.27 -17.77
CA VAL A 442 -9.95 -2.91 -18.56
C VAL A 442 -10.67 -4.00 -17.77
N VAL A 443 -11.96 -4.19 -18.04
CA VAL A 443 -12.76 -5.32 -17.53
C VAL A 443 -13.49 -5.95 -18.71
N LEU A 444 -13.15 -7.19 -19.03
CA LEU A 444 -13.71 -7.93 -20.17
C LEU A 444 -14.65 -9.05 -19.67
N PRO A 445 -15.80 -9.28 -20.27
CA PRO A 445 -16.58 -10.49 -20.02
C PRO A 445 -15.76 -11.73 -20.43
N ASN A 446 -15.87 -12.81 -19.66
CA ASN A 446 -15.20 -14.07 -20.01
C ASN A 446 -16.12 -14.94 -20.86
N ASP A 447 -16.36 -14.48 -22.08
CA ASP A 447 -17.27 -15.15 -23.02
C ASP A 447 -16.85 -14.95 -24.50
N GLN A 448 -17.62 -15.57 -25.40
CA GLN A 448 -17.33 -15.56 -26.83
C GLN A 448 -17.75 -14.23 -27.53
N THR A 449 -18.47 -13.35 -26.83
CA THR A 449 -18.89 -12.05 -27.40
C THR A 449 -17.83 -10.97 -27.24
N THR A 450 -16.82 -11.21 -26.40
CA THR A 450 -15.77 -10.24 -26.07
C THR A 450 -15.06 -9.70 -27.32
N SER A 451 -14.83 -10.54 -28.32
CA SER A 451 -14.16 -10.15 -29.57
C SER A 451 -15.03 -9.28 -30.52
N SER A 452 -16.28 -8.99 -30.16
CA SER A 452 -17.14 -8.09 -30.96
C SER A 452 -16.69 -6.62 -30.87
N HIS A 453 -15.86 -6.29 -29.90
CA HIS A 453 -15.30 -4.96 -29.70
C HIS A 453 -13.78 -5.02 -29.49
N PRO A 454 -13.04 -3.95 -29.85
CA PRO A 454 -11.62 -3.85 -29.52
C PRO A 454 -11.44 -3.74 -28.00
N TRP A 455 -10.24 -4.07 -27.49
CA TRP A 455 -9.95 -4.02 -26.07
C TRP A 455 -10.23 -2.64 -25.44
N SER A 456 -10.05 -1.57 -26.19
CA SER A 456 -10.28 -0.19 -25.73
C SER A 456 -11.74 0.14 -25.43
N TYR A 457 -12.69 -0.62 -25.94
CA TYR A 457 -14.11 -0.52 -25.59
C TYR A 457 -14.37 -0.92 -24.12
N TYR A 458 -13.55 -1.77 -23.57
CA TYR A 458 -13.67 -2.32 -22.22
C TYR A 458 -12.90 -1.52 -21.17
N ARG A 459 -12.43 -0.31 -21.51
CA ARG A 459 -11.74 0.56 -20.56
C ARG A 459 -12.65 1.00 -19.42
N VAL A 460 -12.10 0.99 -18.23
CA VAL A 460 -12.73 1.45 -16.98
C VAL A 460 -11.69 2.25 -16.17
N SER A 461 -12.10 2.85 -15.07
CA SER A 461 -11.15 3.37 -14.08
C SER A 461 -10.59 2.25 -13.20
N VAL A 462 -9.44 2.45 -12.58
CA VAL A 462 -8.89 1.52 -11.57
C VAL A 462 -9.86 1.40 -10.41
N ASP A 463 -10.44 2.52 -9.90
CA ASP A 463 -11.49 2.53 -8.87
C ASP A 463 -12.66 1.58 -9.17
N SER A 464 -13.01 1.41 -10.46
CA SER A 464 -14.06 0.47 -10.86
C SER A 464 -13.65 -0.98 -10.64
N ILE A 465 -12.35 -1.31 -10.82
CA ILE A 465 -11.82 -2.65 -10.56
C ILE A 465 -11.69 -2.86 -9.04
N GLU A 466 -11.26 -1.86 -8.29
CA GLU A 466 -11.19 -1.89 -6.82
C GLU A 466 -12.56 -2.10 -6.20
N SER A 467 -13.54 -1.32 -6.62
CA SER A 467 -14.94 -1.47 -6.20
C SER A 467 -15.49 -2.87 -6.47
N MET A 468 -15.04 -3.50 -7.56
CA MET A 468 -15.45 -4.84 -7.97
C MET A 468 -14.73 -5.93 -7.15
N THR A 469 -13.43 -5.79 -6.91
CA THR A 469 -12.56 -6.83 -6.35
C THR A 469 -12.36 -6.70 -4.84
N GLY A 470 -12.46 -5.48 -4.31
CA GLY A 470 -12.05 -5.15 -2.95
C GLY A 470 -10.54 -5.01 -2.78
N TYR A 471 -9.80 -4.83 -3.88
CA TYR A 471 -8.35 -4.63 -3.89
C TYR A 471 -8.02 -3.15 -3.79
N ASP A 472 -6.77 -2.83 -3.41
CA ASP A 472 -6.19 -1.50 -3.34
C ASP A 472 -4.94 -1.50 -4.22
N PHE A 473 -5.09 -1.01 -5.48
CA PHE A 473 -4.00 -0.93 -6.42
C PHE A 473 -3.14 0.30 -6.13
N LEU A 474 -1.90 0.28 -6.64
CA LEU A 474 -0.95 1.39 -6.51
C LEU A 474 -0.73 1.86 -5.06
N SER A 475 -0.97 1.01 -4.07
CA SER A 475 -0.92 1.36 -2.64
C SER A 475 0.46 1.86 -2.15
N SER A 476 1.54 1.63 -2.90
CA SER A 476 2.86 2.21 -2.65
C SER A 476 3.04 3.63 -3.21
N VAL A 477 2.09 4.09 -4.04
CA VAL A 477 2.15 5.43 -4.66
C VAL A 477 1.52 6.46 -3.71
N PRO A 478 2.04 7.72 -3.63
CA PRO A 478 1.44 8.74 -2.78
C PRO A 478 -0.06 8.93 -3.04
N VAL A 479 -0.88 8.95 -1.98
CA VAL A 479 -2.36 8.91 -2.03
C VAL A 479 -2.99 9.96 -2.97
N ASN A 480 -2.41 11.18 -3.02
CA ASN A 480 -2.90 12.23 -3.92
C ASN A 480 -2.65 11.92 -5.40
N VAL A 481 -1.62 11.14 -5.71
CA VAL A 481 -1.33 10.66 -7.07
C VAL A 481 -2.22 9.47 -7.37
N GLN A 482 -2.27 8.49 -6.47
CA GLN A 482 -3.13 7.32 -6.52
C GLN A 482 -4.57 7.71 -6.85
N SER A 483 -5.22 8.54 -6.01
CA SER A 483 -6.59 9.00 -6.22
C SER A 483 -6.83 9.67 -7.58
N ALA A 484 -5.82 10.35 -8.16
CA ALA A 484 -5.97 11.01 -9.45
C ALA A 484 -5.90 10.02 -10.62
N VAL A 485 -4.96 9.07 -10.59
CA VAL A 485 -4.77 8.12 -11.69
C VAL A 485 -5.81 7.00 -11.67
N GLU A 486 -6.28 6.59 -10.48
CA GLU A 486 -7.24 5.51 -10.31
C GLU A 486 -8.66 5.92 -10.68
N ALA A 487 -9.04 7.18 -10.42
CA ALA A 487 -10.34 7.71 -10.83
C ALA A 487 -10.49 7.89 -12.36
N SER A 488 -9.37 7.94 -13.07
CA SER A 488 -9.36 8.26 -14.50
C SER A 488 -9.59 7.03 -15.38
N VAL A 489 -10.40 7.18 -16.44
CA VAL A 489 -10.49 6.19 -17.52
C VAL A 489 -9.51 6.58 -18.63
N ASP A 490 -8.62 5.67 -19.01
CA ASP A 490 -7.66 5.92 -20.09
C ASP A 490 -8.37 6.27 -21.40
N ASN A 491 -7.94 7.36 -22.02
CA ASN A 491 -8.41 7.81 -23.33
C ASN A 491 -7.26 7.95 -24.36
N GLY A 492 -6.08 7.46 -23.98
CA GLY A 492 -4.90 7.50 -24.83
C GLY A 492 -4.97 6.61 -26.07
N PRO A 493 -3.91 6.62 -26.90
CA PRO A 493 -3.83 5.81 -28.13
C PRO A 493 -4.07 4.31 -27.86
N THR A 494 -4.50 3.61 -28.90
CA THR A 494 -4.84 2.16 -28.84
C THR A 494 -4.14 1.34 -29.93
N ASN A 495 -3.29 1.96 -30.70
CA ASN A 495 -2.53 1.42 -31.84
C ASN A 495 -1.20 2.17 -31.98
#